data_6f7c0cdfaa6e8807b86c4214aa2ea81a
#
_entry.id   6f7c0cdfaa6e8807b86c4214aa2ea81a
#
_cell.length_a   1.000
_cell.length_b   1.000
_cell.length_c   1.000
_cell.angle_alpha   90.00
_cell.angle_beta   90.00
_cell.angle_gamma   90.00
#
_symmetry.space_group_name_H-M   'P 1'
#
loop_
_entity.id
_entity.type
_entity.pdbx_description
1 polymer ?
#
loop_
_entity_poly.entity_id
_entity_poly.type
_entity_poly.pdbx_seq_one_letter_code
_entity_poly.pdbx_strand_id
1 'polypeptide(L)'
;MLEEWGREVANLLVVLQLPLDVALEEISYYRNIIGEIIKEEAKAETFTFDAFYQVISRFNLVVDKAVHWVSKSYMTDFANKIQSARYAIDELSIPVVRITKEIGVIPLVGDLDTNRAQILMENALQHGSDYKLNWLIIDLYAVPIIDTMVADQIFKVIGALRLLGIQVVLSGIRAEIAQTMVNLGLDVADITTFSSLHQAVEYVNQAD
;
A
#
# COMPACT_ATOMS: atom_id res chain seq x y z
N MET A 1 28.08 -14.35 5.73
CA MET A 1 27.72 -15.79 5.88
C MET A 1 26.40 -16.00 6.62
N LEU A 2 26.27 -15.81 7.97
CA LEU A 2 24.99 -16.02 8.66
C LEU A 2 23.89 -15.05 8.21
N GLU A 3 24.21 -13.82 7.93
CA GLU A 3 23.26 -12.82 7.39
C GLU A 3 22.80 -13.18 5.99
N GLU A 4 23.68 -13.56 5.09
CA GLU A 4 23.35 -14.04 3.75
C GLU A 4 22.47 -15.28 3.80
N TRP A 5 22.88 -16.27 4.59
CA TRP A 5 22.08 -17.48 4.81
C TRP A 5 20.69 -17.15 5.35
N GLY A 6 20.57 -16.27 6.34
CA GLY A 6 19.29 -15.84 6.87
C GLY A 6 18.41 -15.17 5.82
N ARG A 7 19.01 -14.40 4.91
CA ARG A 7 18.30 -13.76 3.79
C ARG A 7 17.82 -14.79 2.76
N GLU A 8 18.67 -15.76 2.42
CA GLU A 8 18.29 -16.84 1.48
C GLU A 8 17.15 -17.69 2.02
N VAL A 9 17.22 -18.09 3.29
CA VAL A 9 16.16 -18.85 3.97
C VAL A 9 14.85 -18.04 4.02
N ALA A 10 14.92 -16.77 4.41
CA ALA A 10 13.76 -15.90 4.48
C ALA A 10 13.10 -15.73 3.09
N ASN A 11 13.90 -15.51 2.05
CA ASN A 11 13.39 -15.39 0.69
C ASN A 11 12.69 -16.69 0.24
N LEU A 12 13.28 -17.84 0.54
CA LEU A 12 12.67 -19.14 0.22
C LEU A 12 11.31 -19.32 0.92
N LEU A 13 11.22 -19.00 2.21
CA LEU A 13 9.97 -19.05 2.97
C LEU A 13 8.89 -18.14 2.36
N VAL A 14 9.26 -16.90 2.02
CA VAL A 14 8.36 -15.92 1.42
C VAL A 14 7.91 -16.34 0.02
N VAL A 15 8.79 -16.93 -0.80
CA VAL A 15 8.46 -17.46 -2.14
C VAL A 15 7.53 -18.65 -2.05
N LEU A 16 7.79 -19.58 -1.12
CA LEU A 16 6.98 -20.77 -0.90
C LEU A 16 5.71 -20.50 -0.07
N GLN A 17 5.49 -19.26 0.37
CA GLN A 17 4.39 -18.86 1.24
C GLN A 17 4.34 -19.65 2.56
N LEU A 18 5.50 -20.05 3.08
CA LEU A 18 5.61 -20.74 4.36
C LEU A 18 5.66 -19.73 5.50
N PRO A 19 4.94 -19.96 6.60
CA PRO A 19 4.99 -19.10 7.77
C PRO A 19 6.37 -19.14 8.44
N LEU A 20 6.73 -18.04 9.12
CA LEU A 20 8.03 -17.94 9.82
C LEU A 20 8.18 -18.98 10.95
N ASP A 21 7.10 -19.32 11.63
CA ASP A 21 7.08 -20.29 12.72
C ASP A 21 7.62 -21.66 12.29
N VAL A 22 7.32 -22.09 11.07
CA VAL A 22 7.86 -23.35 10.52
C VAL A 22 9.38 -23.37 10.53
N ALA A 23 10.02 -22.27 10.08
CA ALA A 23 11.48 -22.18 10.11
C ALA A 23 12.04 -22.11 11.55
N LEU A 24 11.33 -21.45 12.45
CA LEU A 24 11.74 -21.33 13.85
C LEU A 24 11.62 -22.67 14.59
N GLU A 25 10.60 -23.48 14.28
CA GLU A 25 10.46 -24.83 14.81
C GLU A 25 11.60 -25.75 14.33
N GLU A 26 11.93 -25.70 13.03
CA GLU A 26 13.07 -26.43 12.47
C GLU A 26 14.40 -26.05 13.14
N ILE A 27 14.67 -24.76 13.31
CA ILE A 27 15.87 -24.29 14.01
C ILE A 27 15.89 -24.81 15.44
N SER A 28 14.76 -24.80 16.13
CA SER A 28 14.63 -25.30 17.51
C SER A 28 14.85 -26.80 17.59
N TYR A 29 14.35 -27.56 16.62
CA TYR A 29 14.57 -28.99 16.51
C TYR A 29 16.06 -29.32 16.34
N TYR A 30 16.73 -28.68 15.39
CA TYR A 30 18.17 -28.87 15.19
C TYR A 30 19.02 -28.37 16.37
N ARG A 31 18.61 -27.30 17.04
CA ARG A 31 19.27 -26.86 18.28
C ARG A 31 19.33 -27.97 19.32
N ASN A 32 18.21 -28.65 19.53
CA ASN A 32 18.11 -29.73 20.51
C ASN A 32 18.99 -30.94 20.11
N ILE A 33 18.93 -31.38 18.86
CA ILE A 33 19.75 -32.50 18.37
C ILE A 33 21.24 -32.21 18.51
N ILE A 34 21.69 -31.04 18.05
CA ILE A 34 23.10 -30.65 18.12
C ILE A 34 23.53 -30.49 19.59
N GLY A 35 22.63 -29.95 20.44
CA GLY A 35 22.90 -29.85 21.88
C GLY A 35 23.13 -31.21 22.54
N GLU A 36 22.33 -32.24 22.20
CA GLU A 36 22.56 -33.58 22.71
C GLU A 36 23.87 -34.19 22.18
N ILE A 37 24.22 -33.99 20.91
CA ILE A 37 25.52 -34.41 20.34
C ILE A 37 26.70 -33.78 21.12
N ILE A 38 26.64 -32.45 21.32
CA ILE A 38 27.67 -31.74 22.08
C ILE A 38 27.81 -32.32 23.52
N LYS A 39 26.69 -32.63 24.15
CA LYS A 39 26.66 -33.20 25.50
C LYS A 39 27.28 -34.61 25.54
N GLU A 40 26.97 -35.48 24.60
CA GLU A 40 27.54 -36.81 24.56
C GLU A 40 29.05 -36.77 24.26
N GLU A 41 29.48 -35.91 23.33
CA GLU A 41 30.91 -35.72 23.05
C GLU A 41 31.67 -35.17 24.26
N ALA A 42 31.08 -34.17 24.96
CA ALA A 42 31.70 -33.63 26.18
C ALA A 42 31.86 -34.67 27.29
N LYS A 43 30.99 -35.64 27.40
CA LYS A 43 31.11 -36.77 28.32
C LYS A 43 32.23 -37.72 27.90
N ALA A 44 32.29 -38.07 26.59
CA ALA A 44 33.31 -38.96 26.05
C ALA A 44 34.72 -38.40 26.21
N GLU A 45 34.92 -37.11 25.96
CA GLU A 45 36.17 -36.39 26.04
C GLU A 45 36.48 -35.85 27.46
N THR A 46 35.64 -36.15 28.45
CA THR A 46 35.79 -35.69 29.85
C THR A 46 36.01 -34.16 29.99
N PHE A 47 35.19 -33.38 29.31
CA PHE A 47 35.26 -31.93 29.41
C PHE A 47 35.05 -31.46 30.84
N THR A 48 35.79 -30.39 31.23
CA THR A 48 35.42 -29.65 32.43
C THR A 48 34.09 -28.94 32.25
N PHE A 49 33.40 -28.64 33.34
CA PHE A 49 32.14 -27.88 33.29
C PHE A 49 32.29 -26.55 32.55
N ASP A 50 33.39 -25.83 32.80
CA ASP A 50 33.68 -24.55 32.15
C ASP A 50 33.91 -24.71 30.65
N ALA A 51 34.60 -25.75 30.20
CA ALA A 51 34.82 -26.04 28.79
C ALA A 51 33.47 -26.35 28.09
N PHE A 52 32.66 -27.20 28.72
CA PHE A 52 31.32 -27.52 28.21
C PHE A 52 30.44 -26.25 28.11
N TYR A 53 30.42 -25.42 29.17
CA TYR A 53 29.63 -24.18 29.20
C TYR A 53 30.09 -23.20 28.11
N GLN A 54 31.37 -23.06 27.85
CA GLN A 54 31.90 -22.22 26.79
C GLN A 54 31.44 -22.69 25.39
N VAL A 55 31.49 -24.00 25.13
CA VAL A 55 31.07 -24.58 23.85
C VAL A 55 29.56 -24.35 23.62
N ILE A 56 28.74 -24.70 24.62
CA ILE A 56 27.28 -24.58 24.50
C ILE A 56 26.85 -23.10 24.41
N SER A 57 27.52 -22.20 25.13
CA SER A 57 27.26 -20.76 25.05
C SER A 57 27.55 -20.20 23.66
N ARG A 58 28.69 -20.59 23.05
CA ARG A 58 29.03 -20.18 21.68
C ARG A 58 28.04 -20.74 20.66
N PHE A 59 27.67 -22.01 20.84
CA PHE A 59 26.63 -22.63 19.97
C PHE A 59 25.31 -21.88 20.04
N ASN A 60 24.78 -21.62 21.23
CA ASN A 60 23.55 -20.86 21.42
C ASN A 60 23.65 -19.47 20.81
N LEU A 61 24.77 -18.77 20.95
CA LEU A 61 24.97 -17.46 20.34
C LEU A 61 24.84 -17.52 18.78
N VAL A 62 25.37 -18.58 18.17
CA VAL A 62 25.27 -18.77 16.72
C VAL A 62 23.82 -19.02 16.31
N VAL A 63 23.10 -19.89 17.05
CA VAL A 63 21.70 -20.18 16.80
C VAL A 63 20.83 -18.93 16.98
N ASP A 64 21.05 -18.17 18.04
CA ASP A 64 20.31 -16.93 18.29
C ASP A 64 20.52 -15.89 17.17
N LYS A 65 21.75 -15.79 16.66
CA LYS A 65 22.04 -14.96 15.47
C LYS A 65 21.34 -15.48 14.22
N ALA A 66 21.29 -16.79 14.01
CA ALA A 66 20.57 -17.38 12.88
C ALA A 66 19.07 -17.05 12.94
N VAL A 67 18.44 -17.25 14.11
CA VAL A 67 17.05 -16.87 14.38
C VAL A 67 16.83 -15.39 14.11
N HIS A 68 17.72 -14.53 14.62
CA HIS A 68 17.60 -13.08 14.41
C HIS A 68 17.62 -12.70 12.92
N TRP A 69 18.58 -13.23 12.15
CA TRP A 69 18.69 -12.88 10.73
C TRP A 69 17.55 -13.44 9.88
N VAL A 70 17.11 -14.67 10.12
CA VAL A 70 15.94 -15.24 9.43
C VAL A 70 14.69 -14.40 9.73
N SER A 71 14.43 -14.13 11.01
CA SER A 71 13.25 -13.36 11.41
C SER A 71 13.26 -11.95 10.85
N LYS A 72 14.40 -11.23 10.93
CA LYS A 72 14.54 -9.88 10.42
C LYS A 72 14.33 -9.82 8.91
N SER A 73 14.98 -10.72 8.16
CA SER A 73 14.88 -10.75 6.70
C SER A 73 13.46 -11.10 6.27
N TYR A 74 12.84 -12.11 6.91
CA TYR A 74 11.45 -12.50 6.63
C TYR A 74 10.47 -11.34 6.83
N MET A 75 10.57 -10.64 7.97
CA MET A 75 9.70 -9.50 8.26
C MET A 75 9.88 -8.37 7.26
N THR A 76 11.11 -8.11 6.82
CA THR A 76 11.41 -7.10 5.81
C THR A 76 10.80 -7.47 4.45
N ASP A 77 11.02 -8.69 3.99
CA ASP A 77 10.53 -9.16 2.69
C ASP A 77 9.00 -9.26 2.67
N PHE A 78 8.41 -9.71 3.78
CA PHE A 78 6.96 -9.78 3.94
C PHE A 78 6.31 -8.38 3.93
N ALA A 79 6.91 -7.42 4.66
CA ALA A 79 6.45 -6.02 4.67
C ALA A 79 6.53 -5.40 3.26
N ASN A 80 7.63 -5.62 2.53
CA ASN A 80 7.78 -5.15 1.16
C ASN A 80 6.75 -5.75 0.21
N LYS A 81 6.43 -7.03 0.34
CA LYS A 81 5.38 -7.68 -0.47
C LYS A 81 4.00 -7.11 -0.19
N ILE A 82 3.66 -6.90 1.10
CA ILE A 82 2.38 -6.27 1.47
C ILE A 82 2.32 -4.86 0.89
N GLN A 83 3.39 -4.09 1.00
CA GLN A 83 3.44 -2.73 0.48
C GLN A 83 3.28 -2.71 -1.05
N SER A 84 3.98 -3.58 -1.77
CA SER A 84 3.84 -3.70 -3.22
C SER A 84 2.42 -4.10 -3.65
N ALA A 85 1.79 -5.04 -2.91
CA ALA A 85 0.40 -5.42 -3.17
C ALA A 85 -0.57 -4.26 -2.92
N ARG A 86 -0.34 -3.46 -1.87
CA ARG A 86 -1.13 -2.24 -1.61
C ARG A 86 -0.98 -1.22 -2.74
N TYR A 87 0.25 -0.94 -3.18
CA TYR A 87 0.46 -0.04 -4.32
C TYR A 87 -0.27 -0.50 -5.58
N ALA A 88 -0.22 -1.80 -5.91
CA ALA A 88 -0.94 -2.32 -7.06
C ALA A 88 -2.47 -2.18 -6.93
N ILE A 89 -3.02 -2.37 -5.73
CA ILE A 89 -4.45 -2.15 -5.45
C ILE A 89 -4.78 -0.67 -5.55
N ASP A 90 -3.96 0.20 -4.99
CA ASP A 90 -4.16 1.66 -4.99
C ASP A 90 -4.10 2.22 -6.42
N GLU A 91 -3.16 1.77 -7.25
CA GLU A 91 -3.06 2.16 -8.66
C GLU A 91 -4.32 1.77 -9.46
N LEU A 92 -4.90 0.61 -9.17
CA LEU A 92 -6.15 0.15 -9.80
C LEU A 92 -7.41 0.78 -9.18
N SER A 93 -7.29 1.40 -8.00
CA SER A 93 -8.44 1.89 -7.23
C SER A 93 -9.00 3.24 -7.69
N ILE A 94 -8.23 4.00 -8.48
CA ILE A 94 -8.60 5.32 -9.00
C ILE A 94 -8.33 5.39 -10.51
N PRO A 95 -9.04 4.58 -11.32
CA PRO A 95 -8.82 4.55 -12.75
C PRO A 95 -9.44 5.78 -13.42
N VAL A 96 -8.79 6.30 -14.46
CA VAL A 96 -9.39 7.23 -15.40
C VAL A 96 -10.04 6.45 -16.53
N VAL A 97 -11.36 6.38 -16.52
CA VAL A 97 -12.14 5.65 -17.52
C VAL A 97 -12.52 6.61 -18.65
N ARG A 98 -12.06 6.35 -19.88
CA ARG A 98 -12.47 7.14 -21.05
C ARG A 98 -13.88 6.76 -21.48
N ILE A 99 -14.78 7.75 -21.57
CA ILE A 99 -16.12 7.59 -22.12
C ILE A 99 -16.12 7.91 -23.62
N THR A 100 -15.48 9.02 -23.99
CA THR A 100 -15.28 9.43 -25.38
C THR A 100 -13.81 9.72 -25.65
N LYS A 101 -13.45 10.26 -26.80
CA LYS A 101 -12.06 10.69 -27.08
C LYS A 101 -11.62 11.83 -26.15
N GLU A 102 -12.55 12.66 -25.71
CA GLU A 102 -12.30 13.92 -25.02
C GLU A 102 -12.83 13.95 -23.59
N ILE A 103 -13.63 12.96 -23.21
CA ILE A 103 -14.29 12.89 -21.90
C ILE A 103 -13.79 11.67 -21.12
N GLY A 104 -13.30 11.92 -19.92
CA GLY A 104 -12.92 10.90 -18.93
C GLY A 104 -13.78 10.96 -17.67
N VAL A 105 -13.85 9.86 -16.93
CA VAL A 105 -14.48 9.76 -15.61
C VAL A 105 -13.53 9.10 -14.64
N ILE A 106 -13.44 9.64 -13.43
CA ILE A 106 -12.80 9.01 -12.28
C ILE A 106 -13.89 8.64 -11.27
N PRO A 107 -14.29 7.39 -11.16
CA PRO A 107 -15.20 6.94 -10.11
C PRO A 107 -14.43 6.77 -8.81
N LEU A 108 -14.65 7.62 -7.82
CA LEU A 108 -14.07 7.47 -6.48
C LEU A 108 -14.96 6.57 -5.62
N VAL A 109 -14.36 5.48 -5.11
CA VAL A 109 -15.07 4.48 -4.30
C VAL A 109 -14.37 4.30 -2.96
N GLY A 110 -15.15 4.33 -1.86
CA GLY A 110 -14.64 4.16 -0.50
C GLY A 110 -14.00 5.43 0.08
N ASP A 111 -13.29 5.24 1.20
CA ASP A 111 -12.65 6.36 1.90
C ASP A 111 -11.50 6.93 1.07
N LEU A 112 -11.40 8.25 1.05
CA LEU A 112 -10.32 8.98 0.40
C LEU A 112 -9.41 9.54 1.49
N ASP A 113 -8.25 8.92 1.67
CA ASP A 113 -7.19 9.40 2.54
C ASP A 113 -6.15 10.22 1.76
N THR A 114 -5.13 10.73 2.48
CA THR A 114 -4.08 11.55 1.87
C THR A 114 -3.32 10.81 0.76
N ASN A 115 -3.05 9.50 0.94
CA ASN A 115 -2.33 8.70 -0.05
C ASN A 115 -3.18 8.51 -1.32
N ARG A 116 -4.44 8.14 -1.18
CA ARG A 116 -5.37 8.01 -2.30
C ARG A 116 -5.64 9.33 -3.00
N ALA A 117 -5.67 10.44 -2.26
CA ALA A 117 -5.80 11.77 -2.85
C ALA A 117 -4.57 12.14 -3.71
N GLN A 118 -3.37 11.71 -3.32
CA GLN A 118 -2.17 11.88 -4.13
C GLN A 118 -2.22 11.03 -5.40
N ILE A 119 -2.62 9.77 -5.31
CA ILE A 119 -2.83 8.88 -6.46
C ILE A 119 -3.87 9.47 -7.42
N LEU A 120 -4.97 10.02 -6.89
CA LEU A 120 -5.96 10.75 -7.68
C LEU A 120 -5.32 11.89 -8.48
N MET A 121 -4.48 12.69 -7.84
CA MET A 121 -3.77 13.80 -8.49
C MET A 121 -2.89 13.28 -9.63
N GLU A 122 -2.04 12.29 -9.35
CA GLU A 122 -1.10 11.72 -10.32
C GLU A 122 -1.84 11.10 -11.51
N ASN A 123 -2.82 10.24 -11.27
CA ASN A 123 -3.60 9.58 -12.34
C ASN A 123 -4.41 10.58 -13.16
N ALA A 124 -5.05 11.55 -12.51
CA ALA A 124 -5.86 12.54 -13.20
C ALA A 124 -5.01 13.41 -14.14
N LEU A 125 -3.84 13.89 -13.68
CA LEU A 125 -2.95 14.71 -14.49
C LEU A 125 -2.31 13.91 -15.62
N GLN A 126 -1.76 12.73 -15.32
CA GLN A 126 -1.07 11.90 -16.30
C GLN A 126 -2.05 11.44 -17.39
N HIS A 127 -3.14 10.77 -17.02
CA HIS A 127 -4.08 10.26 -18.01
C HIS A 127 -4.90 11.38 -18.68
N GLY A 128 -5.19 12.46 -17.97
CA GLY A 128 -5.82 13.64 -18.57
C GLY A 128 -4.99 14.19 -19.73
N SER A 129 -3.68 14.30 -19.55
CA SER A 129 -2.73 14.74 -20.57
C SER A 129 -2.53 13.69 -21.66
N ASP A 130 -2.27 12.43 -21.30
CA ASP A 130 -1.99 11.35 -22.26
C ASP A 130 -3.18 11.09 -23.19
N TYR A 131 -4.39 11.14 -22.64
CA TYR A 131 -5.63 10.93 -23.39
C TYR A 131 -6.11 12.20 -24.10
N LYS A 132 -5.48 13.35 -23.85
CA LYS A 132 -5.87 14.67 -24.38
C LYS A 132 -7.34 14.98 -24.08
N LEU A 133 -7.72 14.80 -22.82
CA LEU A 133 -9.08 15.03 -22.39
C LEU A 133 -9.38 16.55 -22.35
N ASN A 134 -10.57 16.92 -22.83
CA ASN A 134 -11.13 18.25 -22.64
C ASN A 134 -11.90 18.34 -21.32
N TRP A 135 -12.55 17.21 -20.95
CA TRP A 135 -13.40 17.12 -19.77
C TRP A 135 -13.03 15.93 -18.89
N LEU A 136 -13.03 16.16 -17.59
CA LEU A 136 -12.86 15.09 -16.60
C LEU A 136 -13.96 15.19 -15.54
N ILE A 137 -14.74 14.13 -15.39
CA ILE A 137 -15.79 14.00 -14.38
C ILE A 137 -15.19 13.24 -13.19
N ILE A 138 -15.22 13.84 -12.00
CA ILE A 138 -14.85 13.17 -10.75
C ILE A 138 -16.15 12.79 -10.03
N ASP A 139 -16.42 11.50 -9.93
CA ASP A 139 -17.64 11.01 -9.30
C ASP A 139 -17.42 10.63 -7.84
N LEU A 140 -18.13 11.32 -6.95
CA LEU A 140 -18.05 11.18 -5.49
C LEU A 140 -19.19 10.36 -4.89
N TYR A 141 -20.03 9.74 -5.73
CA TYR A 141 -21.23 9.04 -5.26
C TYR A 141 -20.95 7.97 -4.21
N ALA A 142 -19.88 7.20 -4.40
CA ALA A 142 -19.48 6.10 -3.52
C ALA A 142 -18.43 6.50 -2.45
N VAL A 143 -18.17 7.79 -2.25
CA VAL A 143 -17.33 8.32 -1.17
C VAL A 143 -18.21 8.54 0.06
N PRO A 144 -18.01 7.85 1.18
CA PRO A 144 -18.89 7.93 2.33
C PRO A 144 -18.79 9.26 3.07
N ILE A 145 -17.57 9.74 3.29
CA ILE A 145 -17.26 10.96 4.05
C ILE A 145 -16.16 11.72 3.35
N ILE A 146 -16.28 13.04 3.33
CA ILE A 146 -15.22 13.96 2.91
C ILE A 146 -14.88 14.87 4.09
N ASP A 147 -13.66 14.78 4.60
CA ASP A 147 -13.13 15.70 5.58
C ASP A 147 -12.46 16.93 4.91
N THR A 148 -12.01 17.88 5.73
CA THR A 148 -11.36 19.10 5.25
C THR A 148 -10.12 18.83 4.40
N MET A 149 -9.31 17.84 4.80
CA MET A 149 -8.06 17.53 4.13
C MET A 149 -8.32 16.93 2.74
N VAL A 150 -9.24 15.99 2.68
CA VAL A 150 -9.66 15.33 1.43
C VAL A 150 -10.28 16.33 0.47
N ALA A 151 -11.17 17.20 0.96
CA ALA A 151 -11.77 18.26 0.16
C ALA A 151 -10.70 19.18 -0.44
N ASP A 152 -9.75 19.67 0.37
CA ASP A 152 -8.63 20.50 -0.09
C ASP A 152 -7.81 19.80 -1.19
N GLN A 153 -7.55 18.50 -1.06
CA GLN A 153 -6.84 17.74 -2.09
C GLN A 153 -7.65 17.63 -3.39
N ILE A 154 -8.96 17.35 -3.33
CA ILE A 154 -9.82 17.33 -4.53
C ILE A 154 -9.77 18.69 -5.24
N PHE A 155 -9.86 19.80 -4.51
CA PHE A 155 -9.77 21.14 -5.09
C PHE A 155 -8.40 21.44 -5.72
N LYS A 156 -7.31 20.94 -5.14
CA LYS A 156 -5.97 21.02 -5.73
C LYS A 156 -5.89 20.23 -7.04
N VAL A 157 -6.48 19.03 -7.10
CA VAL A 157 -6.58 18.24 -8.34
C VAL A 157 -7.33 19.03 -9.42
N ILE A 158 -8.47 19.61 -9.08
CA ILE A 158 -9.27 20.42 -9.99
C ILE A 158 -8.46 21.62 -10.51
N GLY A 159 -7.79 22.33 -9.61
CA GLY A 159 -6.93 23.47 -9.97
C GLY A 159 -5.80 23.07 -10.92
N ALA A 160 -5.14 21.95 -10.65
CA ALA A 160 -4.04 21.46 -11.49
C ALA A 160 -4.52 21.04 -12.89
N LEU A 161 -5.67 20.34 -12.98
CA LEU A 161 -6.28 19.96 -14.26
C LEU A 161 -6.68 21.18 -15.10
N ARG A 162 -7.22 22.22 -14.47
CA ARG A 162 -7.55 23.47 -15.15
C ARG A 162 -6.33 24.17 -15.76
N LEU A 163 -5.15 24.09 -15.09
CA LEU A 163 -3.90 24.58 -15.66
C LEU A 163 -3.46 23.84 -16.92
N LEU A 164 -3.87 22.58 -17.06
CA LEU A 164 -3.66 21.78 -18.27
C LEU A 164 -4.75 22.04 -19.34
N GLY A 165 -5.71 22.92 -19.08
CA GLY A 165 -6.84 23.21 -19.96
C GLY A 165 -7.97 22.20 -19.88
N ILE A 166 -7.94 21.27 -18.90
CA ILE A 166 -8.97 20.25 -18.73
C ILE A 166 -10.09 20.82 -17.83
N GLN A 167 -11.30 20.82 -18.33
CA GLN A 167 -12.49 21.19 -17.58
C GLN A 167 -12.88 20.09 -16.61
N VAL A 168 -13.18 20.44 -15.35
CA VAL A 168 -13.56 19.44 -14.34
C VAL A 168 -15.00 19.65 -13.90
N VAL A 169 -15.72 18.53 -13.83
CA VAL A 169 -17.07 18.46 -13.30
C VAL A 169 -17.11 17.48 -12.13
N LEU A 170 -17.76 17.83 -11.04
CA LEU A 170 -18.01 16.93 -9.93
C LEU A 170 -19.41 16.31 -10.07
N SER A 171 -19.50 15.00 -9.85
CA SER A 171 -20.77 14.28 -9.79
C SER A 171 -20.94 13.49 -8.50
N GLY A 172 -22.15 13.02 -8.24
CA GLY A 172 -22.44 12.23 -7.04
C GLY A 172 -22.44 13.05 -5.75
N ILE A 173 -22.65 14.38 -5.83
CA ILE A 173 -22.69 15.25 -4.64
C ILE A 173 -23.98 14.98 -3.87
N ARG A 174 -23.83 14.30 -2.74
CA ARG A 174 -24.93 14.05 -1.78
C ARG A 174 -25.07 15.22 -0.82
N ALA A 175 -26.21 15.31 -0.15
CA ALA A 175 -26.51 16.41 0.78
C ALA A 175 -25.45 16.56 1.91
N GLU A 176 -24.97 15.44 2.42
CA GLU A 176 -23.94 15.41 3.48
C GLU A 176 -22.59 15.98 2.97
N ILE A 177 -22.21 15.64 1.76
CA ILE A 177 -20.99 16.15 1.11
C ILE A 177 -21.14 17.64 0.82
N ALA A 178 -22.27 18.06 0.27
CA ALA A 178 -22.57 19.47 -0.02
C ALA A 178 -22.51 20.33 1.28
N GLN A 179 -23.14 19.84 2.34
CA GLN A 179 -23.10 20.51 3.64
C GLN A 179 -21.68 20.63 4.20
N THR A 180 -20.89 19.56 4.10
CA THR A 180 -19.48 19.57 4.51
C THR A 180 -18.68 20.60 3.72
N MET A 181 -18.78 20.63 2.41
CA MET A 181 -18.08 21.59 1.55
C MET A 181 -18.42 23.05 1.89
N VAL A 182 -19.70 23.35 2.13
CA VAL A 182 -20.14 24.68 2.56
C VAL A 182 -19.62 25.05 3.94
N ASN A 183 -19.69 24.13 4.90
CA ASN A 183 -19.18 24.36 6.27
C ASN A 183 -17.66 24.61 6.30
N LEU A 184 -16.93 24.03 5.37
CA LEU A 184 -15.47 24.21 5.24
C LEU A 184 -15.10 25.51 4.55
N GLY A 185 -16.09 26.30 4.07
CA GLY A 185 -15.86 27.55 3.38
C GLY A 185 -15.17 27.38 2.02
N LEU A 186 -15.31 26.19 1.40
CA LEU A 186 -14.74 25.93 0.08
C LEU A 186 -15.51 26.69 -0.98
N ASP A 187 -14.79 27.42 -1.84
CA ASP A 187 -15.40 28.10 -2.95
C ASP A 187 -15.75 27.09 -4.07
N VAL A 188 -16.99 26.67 -4.06
CA VAL A 188 -17.55 25.74 -5.06
C VAL A 188 -18.23 26.46 -6.23
N ALA A 189 -18.30 27.81 -6.19
CA ALA A 189 -19.02 28.60 -7.17
C ALA A 189 -18.51 28.41 -8.60
N ASP A 190 -17.20 28.21 -8.73
CA ASP A 190 -16.56 28.02 -10.04
C ASP A 190 -16.54 26.57 -10.51
N ILE A 191 -17.05 25.62 -9.72
CA ILE A 191 -17.02 24.20 -10.07
C ILE A 191 -18.41 23.71 -10.44
N THR A 192 -18.59 23.25 -11.67
CA THR A 192 -19.84 22.62 -12.11
C THR A 192 -20.07 21.30 -11.37
N THR A 193 -21.21 21.19 -10.68
CA THR A 193 -21.53 20.05 -9.84
C THR A 193 -22.89 19.44 -10.18
N PHE A 194 -22.99 18.11 -10.09
CA PHE A 194 -24.24 17.39 -10.31
C PHE A 194 -24.48 16.35 -9.22
N SER A 195 -25.74 16.03 -8.98
CA SER A 195 -26.12 15.00 -8.01
C SER A 195 -25.91 13.57 -8.54
N SER A 196 -25.76 13.39 -9.85
CA SER A 196 -25.53 12.09 -10.48
C SER A 196 -24.55 12.15 -11.64
N LEU A 197 -23.86 11.03 -11.89
CA LEU A 197 -22.95 10.87 -13.02
C LEU A 197 -23.69 11.04 -14.36
N HIS A 198 -24.94 10.56 -14.47
CA HIS A 198 -25.74 10.69 -15.68
C HIS A 198 -25.92 12.16 -16.08
N GLN A 199 -26.31 13.03 -15.15
CA GLN A 199 -26.46 14.46 -15.41
C GLN A 199 -25.14 15.13 -15.82
N ALA A 200 -24.04 14.75 -15.17
CA ALA A 200 -22.72 15.26 -15.51
C ALA A 200 -22.32 14.87 -16.95
N VAL A 201 -22.54 13.61 -17.33
CA VAL A 201 -22.25 13.11 -18.69
C VAL A 201 -23.12 13.81 -19.74
N GLU A 202 -24.42 13.98 -19.48
CA GLU A 202 -25.30 14.72 -20.39
C GLU A 202 -24.83 16.18 -20.60
N TYR A 203 -24.49 16.85 -19.52
CA TYR A 203 -23.98 18.22 -19.57
C TYR A 203 -22.73 18.34 -20.42
N VAL A 204 -21.75 17.49 -20.18
CA VAL A 204 -20.46 17.54 -20.89
C VAL A 204 -20.63 17.21 -22.37
N ASN A 205 -21.48 16.22 -22.71
CA ASN A 205 -21.78 15.89 -24.12
C ASN A 205 -22.51 17.02 -24.89
N GLN A 206 -23.16 17.95 -24.20
CA GLN A 206 -23.81 19.10 -24.83
C GLN A 206 -22.88 20.30 -24.96
N ALA A 207 -21.81 20.34 -24.17
CA ALA A 207 -20.84 21.43 -24.13
C ALA A 207 -19.63 21.21 -25.04
N ASP A 208 -19.46 19.99 -25.56
CA ASP A 208 -18.43 19.55 -26.50
C ASP A 208 -18.94 19.71 -27.94
#